data_3f99425792c4fd5db45d755e56ca2b15
#
_entry.id   3f99425792c4fd5db45d755e56ca2b15
#
_cell.length_a   1.000
_cell.length_b   1.000
_cell.length_c   1.000
_cell.angle_alpha   90.00
_cell.angle_beta   90.00
_cell.angle_gamma   90.00
#
_symmetry.space_group_name_H-M   'P 1'
#
loop_
_entity.id
_entity.type
_entity.pdbx_description
1 polymer ?
#
loop_
_entity_poly.entity_id
_entity_poly.type
_entity_poly.pdbx_seq_one_letter_code
_entity_poly.pdbx_strand_id
1 'polypeptide(L)'
;MAILPVRRDDSYHQDIAERLIFESGRPVLIFPERPVRRLATSFANIAVAWDGSQPAARAVGDAMPFLRRASRVRIFSATDDKPMPSAARGREIAQQLASEGVDVIYEEVKKTDRHTIGSFIESYVADHNSDLLVMGAYGHSKLREFILGGATRSVLMNPPGWIMLSH
;
A
#
# COMPACT_ATOMS: atom_id res chain seq x y z
N MET A 1 -6.35 -9.00 12.22
CA MET A 1 -6.32 -8.76 10.76
C MET A 1 -7.55 -9.39 10.15
N ALA A 2 -8.26 -8.67 9.27
CA ALA A 2 -9.32 -9.23 8.44
C ALA A 2 -8.77 -9.60 7.06
N ILE A 3 -9.34 -10.61 6.40
CA ILE A 3 -8.94 -11.03 5.04
C ILE A 3 -10.20 -11.05 4.18
N LEU A 4 -10.19 -10.36 3.06
CA LEU A 4 -11.37 -10.15 2.23
C LEU A 4 -11.02 -10.28 0.73
N PRO A 5 -11.74 -11.10 -0.04
CA PRO A 5 -11.70 -11.01 -1.49
C PRO A 5 -12.43 -9.73 -1.95
N VAL A 6 -11.88 -9.09 -2.97
CA VAL A 6 -12.53 -7.93 -3.60
C VAL A 6 -12.78 -8.26 -5.06
N ARG A 7 -14.02 -8.06 -5.50
CA ARG A 7 -14.38 -8.17 -6.91
C ARG A 7 -14.20 -6.81 -7.58
N ARG A 8 -13.55 -6.81 -8.73
CA ARG A 8 -13.41 -5.62 -9.57
C ARG A 8 -14.79 -5.06 -9.90
N ASP A 9 -14.92 -3.74 -9.82
CA ASP A 9 -16.13 -2.98 -10.15
C ASP A 9 -17.38 -3.39 -9.33
N ASP A 10 -17.21 -3.98 -8.15
CA ASP A 10 -18.28 -4.35 -7.24
C ASP A 10 -18.29 -3.45 -6.01
N SER A 11 -19.22 -2.50 -5.98
CA SER A 11 -19.35 -1.52 -4.90
C SER A 11 -19.62 -2.17 -3.53
N TYR A 12 -20.32 -3.30 -3.48
CA TYR A 12 -20.62 -3.99 -2.23
C TYR A 12 -19.36 -4.51 -1.52
N HIS A 13 -18.43 -5.13 -2.27
CA HIS A 13 -17.16 -5.57 -1.71
C HIS A 13 -16.28 -4.40 -1.29
N GLN A 14 -16.34 -3.29 -2.04
CA GLN A 14 -15.62 -2.07 -1.68
C GLN A 14 -16.15 -1.46 -0.40
N ASP A 15 -17.47 -1.34 -0.24
CA ASP A 15 -18.10 -0.81 0.97
C ASP A 15 -17.75 -1.65 2.20
N ILE A 16 -17.74 -2.99 2.08
CA ILE A 16 -17.32 -3.87 3.17
C ILE A 16 -15.83 -3.64 3.50
N ALA A 17 -14.96 -3.56 2.50
CA ALA A 17 -13.55 -3.31 2.72
C ALA A 17 -13.32 -1.98 3.43
N GLU A 18 -14.01 -0.92 3.00
CA GLU A 18 -13.94 0.40 3.62
C GLU A 18 -14.39 0.38 5.08
N ARG A 19 -15.53 -0.22 5.36
CA ARG A 19 -16.02 -0.38 6.73
C ARG A 19 -15.02 -1.12 7.61
N LEU A 20 -14.46 -2.22 7.13
CA LEU A 20 -13.45 -2.97 7.87
C LEU A 20 -12.20 -2.13 8.13
N ILE A 21 -11.74 -1.34 7.15
CA ILE A 21 -10.58 -0.46 7.30
C ILE A 21 -10.83 0.60 8.39
N PHE A 22 -11.99 1.25 8.37
CA PHE A 22 -12.29 2.35 9.31
C PHE A 22 -12.79 1.90 10.68
N GLU A 23 -13.62 0.85 10.71
CA GLU A 23 -14.37 0.51 11.93
C GLU A 23 -13.72 -0.60 12.74
N SER A 24 -12.89 -1.46 12.12
CA SER A 24 -12.33 -2.62 12.84
C SER A 24 -11.11 -2.27 13.71
N GLY A 25 -10.43 -1.14 13.45
CA GLY A 25 -9.16 -0.79 14.08
C GLY A 25 -8.03 -1.82 13.84
N ARG A 26 -8.19 -2.69 12.85
CA ARG A 26 -7.27 -3.77 12.50
C ARG A 26 -6.84 -3.67 11.04
N PRO A 27 -5.63 -4.11 10.69
CA PRO A 27 -5.22 -4.17 9.30
C PRO A 27 -6.12 -5.12 8.50
N VAL A 28 -6.40 -4.73 7.26
CA VAL A 28 -7.22 -5.50 6.32
C VAL A 28 -6.33 -5.98 5.18
N LEU A 29 -6.31 -7.28 4.94
CA LEU A 29 -5.63 -7.90 3.81
C LEU A 29 -6.67 -8.20 2.73
N ILE A 30 -6.53 -7.58 1.58
CA ILE A 30 -7.42 -7.78 0.44
C ILE A 30 -6.70 -8.45 -0.72
N PHE A 31 -7.47 -9.13 -1.57
CA PHE A 31 -6.97 -9.73 -2.80
C PHE A 31 -8.09 -9.76 -3.86
N PRO A 32 -7.75 -9.73 -5.17
CA PRO A 32 -8.76 -9.84 -6.22
C PRO A 32 -9.39 -11.22 -6.22
N GLU A 33 -10.73 -11.29 -6.19
CA GLU A 33 -11.47 -12.57 -6.27
C GLU A 33 -11.12 -13.34 -7.55
N ARG A 34 -10.90 -12.61 -8.65
CA ARG A 34 -10.47 -13.15 -9.94
C ARG A 34 -9.16 -12.46 -10.35
N PRO A 35 -8.02 -12.99 -9.91
CA PRO A 35 -6.75 -12.35 -10.22
C PRO A 35 -6.39 -12.55 -11.68
N VAL A 36 -5.85 -11.49 -12.30
CA VAL A 36 -5.29 -11.53 -13.67
C VAL A 36 -4.00 -12.37 -13.70
N ARG A 37 -3.27 -12.37 -12.60
CA ARG A 37 -2.04 -13.17 -12.39
C ARG A 37 -2.25 -14.11 -11.21
N ARG A 38 -1.52 -15.22 -11.19
CA ARG A 38 -1.54 -16.11 -10.03
C ARG A 38 -1.11 -15.33 -8.79
N LEU A 39 -1.93 -15.39 -7.75
CA LEU A 39 -1.59 -14.79 -6.47
C LEU A 39 -0.37 -15.50 -5.85
N ALA A 40 0.50 -14.70 -5.24
CA ALA A 40 1.62 -15.23 -4.50
C ALA A 40 1.15 -16.10 -3.32
N THR A 41 1.86 -17.20 -3.10
CA THR A 41 1.64 -18.11 -1.96
C THR A 41 2.55 -17.75 -0.77
N SER A 42 3.52 -16.87 -1.01
CA SER A 42 4.42 -16.30 0.00
C SER A 42 4.67 -14.84 -0.34
N PHE A 43 5.03 -14.03 0.64
CA PHE A 43 5.34 -12.62 0.46
C PHE A 43 6.85 -12.40 0.53
N ALA A 44 7.56 -12.83 -0.53
CA ALA A 44 9.00 -12.67 -0.63
C ALA A 44 9.41 -11.25 -1.03
N ASN A 45 8.63 -10.61 -1.94
CA ASN A 45 8.88 -9.26 -2.42
C ASN A 45 7.73 -8.35 -1.97
N ILE A 46 8.00 -7.43 -1.06
CA ILE A 46 6.97 -6.54 -0.52
C ILE A 46 7.24 -5.10 -0.98
N ALA A 47 6.21 -4.47 -1.54
CA ALA A 47 6.20 -3.04 -1.82
C ALA A 47 5.44 -2.29 -0.71
N VAL A 48 5.99 -1.18 -0.24
CA VAL A 48 5.38 -0.30 0.75
C VAL A 48 5.19 1.08 0.13
N ALA A 49 3.93 1.48 -0.10
CA ALA A 49 3.61 2.81 -0.56
C ALA A 49 3.66 3.79 0.62
N TRP A 50 4.57 4.75 0.55
CA TRP A 50 4.86 5.69 1.63
C TRP A 50 4.53 7.13 1.23
N ASP A 51 3.66 7.76 2.00
CA ASP A 51 3.26 9.17 1.83
C ASP A 51 3.56 10.04 3.06
N GLY A 52 4.19 9.47 4.08
CA GLY A 52 4.52 10.16 5.33
C GLY A 52 3.34 10.35 6.29
N SER A 53 2.19 9.76 6.00
CA SER A 53 0.99 9.84 6.85
C SER A 53 1.04 8.89 8.05
N GLN A 54 0.20 9.16 9.05
CA GLN A 54 0.02 8.23 10.18
C GLN A 54 -0.49 6.86 9.74
N PRO A 55 -1.49 6.74 8.85
CA PRO A 55 -1.90 5.45 8.33
C PRO A 55 -0.77 4.69 7.62
N ALA A 56 0.11 5.36 6.87
CA ALA A 56 1.26 4.71 6.26
C ALA A 56 2.24 4.17 7.31
N ALA A 57 2.54 4.95 8.33
CA ALA A 57 3.39 4.50 9.44
C ALA A 57 2.76 3.31 10.20
N ARG A 58 1.45 3.36 10.44
CA ARG A 58 0.71 2.25 11.04
C ARG A 58 0.76 1.01 10.17
N ALA A 59 0.57 1.14 8.86
CA ALA A 59 0.62 0.02 7.93
C ALA A 59 1.99 -0.69 7.96
N VAL A 60 3.09 0.05 8.04
CA VAL A 60 4.44 -0.51 8.24
C VAL A 60 4.51 -1.30 9.54
N GLY A 61 4.05 -0.73 10.67
CA GLY A 61 4.03 -1.41 11.96
C GLY A 61 3.21 -2.71 11.93
N ASP A 62 2.01 -2.66 11.36
CA ASP A 62 1.12 -3.82 11.24
C ASP A 62 1.69 -4.89 10.29
N ALA A 63 2.50 -4.50 9.30
CA ALA A 63 3.13 -5.40 8.34
C ALA A 63 4.42 -6.06 8.85
N MET A 64 4.97 -5.66 10.00
CA MET A 64 6.25 -6.16 10.50
C MET A 64 6.42 -7.68 10.47
N PRO A 65 5.39 -8.50 10.81
CA PRO A 65 5.52 -9.96 10.73
C PRO A 65 5.81 -10.49 9.31
N PHE A 66 5.36 -9.75 8.28
CA PHE A 66 5.62 -10.06 6.88
C PHE A 66 6.96 -9.48 6.44
N LEU A 67 7.25 -8.22 6.78
CA LEU A 67 8.48 -7.52 6.38
C LEU A 67 9.74 -8.23 6.87
N ARG A 68 9.74 -8.76 8.10
CA ARG A 68 10.87 -9.54 8.65
C ARG A 68 11.13 -10.87 7.96
N ARG A 69 10.17 -11.40 7.22
CA ARG A 69 10.28 -12.67 6.49
C ARG A 69 10.47 -12.47 4.99
N ALA A 70 10.34 -11.26 4.51
CA ALA A 70 10.51 -10.94 3.11
C ALA A 70 11.98 -11.09 2.69
N SER A 71 12.18 -11.53 1.45
CA SER A 71 13.51 -11.54 0.83
C SER A 71 13.93 -10.14 0.40
N ARG A 72 12.94 -9.28 0.10
CA ARG A 72 13.18 -7.89 -0.28
C ARG A 72 11.97 -7.02 0.05
N VAL A 73 12.23 -5.88 0.68
CA VAL A 73 11.24 -4.82 0.92
C VAL A 73 11.63 -3.57 0.13
N ARG A 74 10.68 -2.97 -0.59
CA ARG A 74 10.84 -1.71 -1.30
C ARG A 74 9.86 -0.70 -0.75
N ILE A 75 10.35 0.34 -0.08
CA ILE A 75 9.53 1.48 0.31
C ILE A 75 9.64 2.50 -0.82
N PHE A 76 8.52 2.93 -1.36
CA PHE A 76 8.51 3.93 -2.43
C PHE A 76 7.56 5.09 -2.13
N SER A 77 7.98 6.28 -2.54
CA SER A 77 7.15 7.49 -2.52
C SER A 77 6.98 8.00 -3.95
N ALA A 78 5.73 8.28 -4.33
CA ALA A 78 5.46 9.00 -5.57
C ALA A 78 5.86 10.46 -5.38
N THR A 79 6.71 10.97 -6.27
CA THR A 79 7.12 12.37 -6.25
C THR A 79 6.63 13.08 -7.50
N ASP A 80 6.21 14.32 -7.31
CA ASP A 80 6.06 15.31 -8.38
C ASP A 80 7.37 16.12 -8.49
N ASP A 81 7.38 17.19 -9.29
CA ASP A 81 8.58 18.04 -9.48
C ASP A 81 9.00 18.85 -8.23
N LYS A 82 8.27 18.72 -7.11
CA LYS A 82 8.57 19.40 -5.85
C LYS A 82 9.12 18.42 -4.81
N PRO A 83 10.16 18.82 -4.04
CA PRO A 83 10.63 18.01 -2.93
C PRO A 83 9.51 17.78 -1.92
N MET A 84 9.30 16.53 -1.52
CA MET A 84 8.28 16.19 -0.54
C MET A 84 8.91 15.99 0.86
N PRO A 85 8.35 16.60 1.91
CA PRO A 85 8.80 16.37 3.29
C PRO A 85 8.72 14.91 3.74
N SER A 86 7.88 14.11 3.08
CA SER A 86 7.73 12.67 3.31
C SER A 86 8.97 11.85 2.94
N ALA A 87 9.82 12.35 2.04
CA ALA A 87 11.01 11.64 1.57
C ALA A 87 12.04 11.42 2.69
N ALA A 88 12.29 12.42 3.53
CA ALA A 88 13.19 12.28 4.68
C ALA A 88 12.70 11.19 5.64
N ARG A 89 11.41 11.22 5.97
CA ARG A 89 10.78 10.19 6.82
C ARG A 89 10.77 8.81 6.18
N GLY A 90 10.67 8.71 4.86
CA GLY A 90 10.77 7.44 4.14
C GLY A 90 12.15 6.80 4.30
N ARG A 91 13.21 7.59 4.24
CA ARG A 91 14.59 7.13 4.51
C ARG A 91 14.78 6.70 5.96
N GLU A 92 14.25 7.46 6.91
CA GLU A 92 14.30 7.12 8.35
C GLU A 92 13.62 5.78 8.64
N ILE A 93 12.43 5.54 8.08
CA ILE A 93 11.71 4.25 8.21
C ILE A 93 12.54 3.11 7.59
N ALA A 94 13.13 3.32 6.42
CA ALA A 94 13.98 2.30 5.81
C ALA A 94 15.20 1.98 6.68
N GLN A 95 15.85 2.99 7.25
CA GLN A 95 16.97 2.79 8.18
C GLN A 95 16.54 2.03 9.44
N GLN A 96 15.38 2.36 10.01
CA GLN A 96 14.83 1.63 11.15
C GLN A 96 14.61 0.16 10.80
N LEU A 97 13.92 -0.14 9.69
CA LEU A 97 13.66 -1.52 9.28
C LEU A 97 14.97 -2.28 9.00
N ALA A 98 15.95 -1.64 8.38
CA ALA A 98 17.27 -2.22 8.15
C ALA A 98 17.97 -2.58 9.48
N SER A 99 17.86 -1.72 10.51
CA SER A 99 18.41 -2.01 11.84
C SER A 99 17.74 -3.19 12.53
N GLU A 100 16.51 -3.54 12.13
CA GLU A 100 15.76 -4.72 12.58
C GLU A 100 16.01 -5.98 11.70
N GLY A 101 16.98 -5.90 10.79
CA GLY A 101 17.40 -7.02 9.94
C GLY A 101 16.55 -7.24 8.68
N VAL A 102 15.73 -6.26 8.28
CA VAL A 102 14.95 -6.32 7.05
C VAL A 102 15.82 -5.89 5.86
N ASP A 103 15.84 -6.68 4.78
CA ASP A 103 16.45 -6.25 3.50
C ASP A 103 15.53 -5.24 2.83
N VAL A 104 15.80 -3.95 3.03
CA VAL A 104 14.94 -2.85 2.62
C VAL A 104 15.68 -1.78 1.86
N ILE A 105 15.04 -1.25 0.84
CA ILE A 105 15.47 -0.03 0.14
C ILE A 105 14.35 1.01 0.13
N TYR A 106 14.72 2.30 0.04
CA TYR A 106 13.79 3.41 -0.15
C TYR A 106 14.03 4.07 -1.50
N GLU A 107 12.96 4.31 -2.24
CA GLU A 107 12.99 4.90 -3.57
C GLU A 107 12.01 6.08 -3.68
N GLU A 108 12.48 7.17 -4.24
CA GLU A 108 11.64 8.27 -4.71
C GLU A 108 11.40 8.08 -6.20
N VAL A 109 10.16 7.82 -6.58
CA VAL A 109 9.81 7.51 -7.96
C VAL A 109 8.95 8.62 -8.54
N LYS A 110 9.42 9.24 -9.62
CA LYS A 110 8.70 10.32 -10.28
C LYS A 110 7.44 9.78 -10.95
N LYS A 111 6.28 10.29 -10.50
CA LYS A 111 5.00 10.03 -11.17
C LYS A 111 4.90 10.92 -12.41
N THR A 112 4.67 10.35 -13.56
CA THR A 112 4.40 11.12 -14.79
C THR A 112 2.96 11.63 -14.79
N ASP A 113 2.71 12.79 -15.43
CA ASP A 113 1.37 13.40 -15.51
C ASP A 113 0.31 12.52 -16.19
N ARG A 114 0.75 11.52 -16.95
CA ARG A 114 -0.13 10.54 -17.60
C ARG A 114 -0.72 9.50 -16.67
N HIS A 115 -0.18 9.36 -15.44
CA HIS A 115 -0.62 8.35 -14.48
C HIS A 115 -1.41 8.98 -13.34
N THR A 116 -2.55 8.39 -13.04
CA THR A 116 -3.19 8.58 -11.73
C THR A 116 -2.32 7.94 -10.66
N ILE A 117 -2.49 8.32 -9.41
CA ILE A 117 -1.74 7.68 -8.30
C ILE A 117 -2.02 6.17 -8.24
N GLY A 118 -3.23 5.74 -8.58
CA GLY A 118 -3.58 4.33 -8.62
C GLY A 118 -2.84 3.56 -9.72
N SER A 119 -2.88 4.05 -10.96
CA SER A 119 -2.16 3.40 -12.07
C SER A 119 -0.64 3.41 -11.87
N PHE A 120 -0.11 4.44 -11.19
CA PHE A 120 1.30 4.48 -10.80
C PHE A 120 1.64 3.36 -9.80
N ILE A 121 0.82 3.16 -8.76
CA ILE A 121 1.00 2.08 -7.77
C ILE A 121 0.90 0.71 -8.45
N GLU A 122 -0.10 0.52 -9.32
CA GLU A 122 -0.28 -0.72 -10.09
C GLU A 122 0.94 -1.06 -10.94
N SER A 123 1.47 -0.07 -11.68
CA SER A 123 2.68 -0.23 -12.49
C SER A 123 3.88 -0.58 -11.61
N TYR A 124 4.07 0.13 -10.50
CA TYR A 124 5.18 -0.14 -9.59
C TYR A 124 5.15 -1.56 -9.03
N VAL A 125 3.98 -2.03 -8.58
CA VAL A 125 3.79 -3.41 -8.08
C VAL A 125 4.10 -4.44 -9.16
N ALA A 126 3.68 -4.18 -10.41
CA ALA A 126 3.92 -5.07 -11.54
C ALA A 126 5.39 -5.11 -11.95
N ASP A 127 6.04 -3.96 -12.10
CA ASP A 127 7.43 -3.84 -12.55
C ASP A 127 8.42 -4.49 -11.58
N HIS A 128 8.11 -4.44 -10.29
CA HIS A 128 8.94 -5.04 -9.23
C HIS A 128 8.50 -6.46 -8.83
N ASN A 129 7.50 -7.03 -9.52
CA ASN A 129 6.94 -8.35 -9.18
C ASN A 129 6.61 -8.49 -7.69
N SER A 130 6.01 -7.45 -7.11
CA SER A 130 5.69 -7.44 -5.68
C SER A 130 4.56 -8.44 -5.37
N ASP A 131 4.77 -9.24 -4.32
CA ASP A 131 3.83 -10.25 -3.85
C ASP A 131 2.76 -9.65 -2.94
N LEU A 132 3.12 -8.60 -2.21
CA LEU A 132 2.26 -7.86 -1.30
C LEU A 132 2.51 -6.36 -1.46
N LEU A 133 1.46 -5.58 -1.57
CA LEU A 133 1.47 -4.14 -1.40
C LEU A 133 1.03 -3.80 0.03
N VAL A 134 1.80 -3.00 0.74
CA VAL A 134 1.45 -2.44 2.05
C VAL A 134 1.24 -0.94 1.90
N MET A 135 0.13 -0.41 2.36
CA MET A 135 -0.13 1.04 2.31
C MET A 135 -1.08 1.50 3.40
N GLY A 136 -0.94 2.76 3.77
CA GLY A 136 -1.94 3.45 4.58
C GLY A 136 -3.23 3.70 3.79
N ALA A 137 -4.35 3.58 4.45
CA ALA A 137 -5.63 3.93 3.87
C ALA A 137 -6.00 5.36 4.26
N TYR A 138 -6.41 6.18 3.28
CA TYR A 138 -6.97 7.51 3.50
C TYR A 138 -6.07 8.54 4.21
N GLY A 139 -4.74 8.49 3.99
CA GLY A 139 -3.75 9.33 4.68
C GLY A 139 -3.87 10.85 4.44
N HIS A 140 -4.35 11.27 3.29
CA HIS A 140 -4.35 12.68 2.89
C HIS A 140 -5.70 13.41 2.94
N SER A 141 -6.80 12.77 3.32
CA SER A 141 -8.09 13.45 3.43
C SER A 141 -8.27 14.12 4.79
N LYS A 142 -7.98 15.43 4.89
CA LYS A 142 -8.32 16.26 6.06
C LYS A 142 -9.83 16.50 6.23
N LEU A 143 -10.65 16.02 5.33
CA LEU A 143 -12.10 16.19 5.33
C LEU A 143 -12.77 14.83 5.28
N ARG A 144 -13.27 14.41 6.41
CA ARG A 144 -14.00 13.16 6.66
C ARG A 144 -15.27 12.96 5.82
N GLU A 145 -15.64 13.91 4.99
CA GLU A 145 -17.02 13.92 4.47
C GLU A 145 -17.19 13.61 2.99
N PHE A 146 -16.17 13.70 2.08
CA PHE A 146 -16.49 13.49 0.66
C PHE A 146 -15.36 13.11 -0.32
N ILE A 147 -14.11 12.93 0.09
CA ILE A 147 -13.06 12.54 -0.90
C ILE A 147 -12.33 11.30 -0.42
N LEU A 148 -12.79 10.16 -0.87
CA LEU A 148 -12.05 8.90 -0.84
C LEU A 148 -10.64 9.14 -1.43
N GLY A 149 -9.59 8.88 -0.67
CA GLY A 149 -8.23 9.06 -1.14
C GLY A 149 -8.02 8.30 -2.47
N GLY A 150 -7.67 9.01 -3.53
CA GLY A 150 -7.63 8.46 -4.88
C GLY A 150 -6.81 7.17 -4.99
N ALA A 151 -5.72 7.05 -4.21
CA ALA A 151 -4.91 5.83 -4.15
C ALA A 151 -5.67 4.64 -3.55
N THR A 152 -6.28 4.81 -2.37
CA THR A 152 -7.01 3.72 -1.68
C THR A 152 -8.19 3.25 -2.52
N ARG A 153 -8.97 4.20 -3.05
CA ARG A 153 -10.11 3.85 -3.92
C ARG A 153 -9.66 3.08 -5.16
N SER A 154 -8.58 3.52 -5.81
CA SER A 154 -8.08 2.87 -7.01
C SER A 154 -7.68 1.42 -6.75
N VAL A 155 -6.92 1.16 -5.68
CA VAL A 155 -6.49 -0.20 -5.35
C VAL A 155 -7.63 -1.09 -4.84
N LEU A 156 -8.69 -0.52 -4.24
CA LEU A 156 -9.91 -1.25 -3.89
C LEU A 156 -10.73 -1.62 -5.12
N MET A 157 -10.82 -0.72 -6.10
CA MET A 157 -11.52 -0.99 -7.35
C MET A 157 -10.79 -1.99 -8.24
N ASN A 158 -9.46 -1.94 -8.24
CA ASN A 158 -8.63 -2.78 -9.09
C ASN A 158 -7.38 -3.26 -8.33
N PRO A 159 -7.52 -4.22 -7.41
CA PRO A 159 -6.38 -4.68 -6.63
C PRO A 159 -5.34 -5.36 -7.53
N PRO A 160 -4.07 -4.89 -7.55
CA PRO A 160 -3.00 -5.47 -8.38
C PRO A 160 -2.54 -6.86 -7.89
N GLY A 161 -2.93 -7.27 -6.71
CA GLY A 161 -2.57 -8.51 -6.05
C GLY A 161 -2.99 -8.47 -4.58
N TRP A 162 -2.20 -9.07 -3.70
CA TRP A 162 -2.40 -8.91 -2.26
C TRP A 162 -2.08 -7.50 -1.81
N ILE A 163 -2.97 -6.90 -1.02
CA ILE A 163 -2.80 -5.56 -0.47
C ILE A 163 -3.15 -5.58 1.01
N MET A 164 -2.27 -5.05 1.84
CA MET A 164 -2.55 -4.79 3.25
C MET A 164 -2.78 -3.31 3.47
N LEU A 165 -3.92 -2.99 4.06
CA LEU A 165 -4.37 -1.64 4.34
C LEU A 165 -4.51 -1.44 5.86
N SER A 166 -4.02 -0.30 6.36
CA SER A 166 -4.21 0.13 7.75
C SER A 166 -4.64 1.60 7.81
N HIS A 167 -5.44 1.94 8.80
CA HIS A 167 -5.93 3.31 9.01
C HIS A 167 -5.70 3.77 10.45
#